data_084cc7b682e66378083748e061632f52
#
_entry.id   084cc7b682e66378083748e061632f52
#
_cell.length_a   1.000
_cell.length_b   1.000
_cell.length_c   1.000
_cell.angle_alpha   90.00
_cell.angle_beta   90.00
_cell.angle_gamma   90.00
#
_symmetry.space_group_name_H-M   'P 1'
#
loop_
_entity.id
_entity.type
_entity.pdbx_description
1 polymer ?
#
loop_
_entity_poly.entity_id
_entity_poly.type
_entity_poly.pdbx_seq_one_letter_code
_entity_poly.pdbx_strand_id
1 'polypeptide(L)'
;LSKVIDIALRDAVPQVFNRPYLSVLPDSTLMQIAPFMAIGPQIYVDGLVVTQGERPIGIISSKQILISIINSNYPDWLKISASQIMDSSEVSLEMDSPLSKAIDIFNQTYIAFLPVTRFGLVVASLSVRDILPIIATSGKNVPLKDISSSLVLLPKKTNLKVALDTMFQKRIRNIIIRDNNDDYYIINDRKILEFLFSENGRKIMNTHNLGIQAIEIDLMDKLPAIRVSDSIELSKAAELLMDINTPCLLLNESIVTPWDIVMKTIERTLV
;
A
#
# COMPACT_ATOMS: atom_id res chain seq x y z
N LEU A 1 16.37 -9.03 -16.33
CA LEU A 1 15.00 -8.68 -15.94
C LEU A 1 13.99 -9.28 -16.91
N SER A 2 14.14 -9.08 -18.25
CA SER A 2 13.20 -9.59 -19.27
C SER A 2 12.97 -11.11 -19.19
N LYS A 3 14.00 -11.90 -18.90
CA LYS A 3 13.84 -13.36 -18.72
C LYS A 3 13.10 -13.76 -17.45
N VAL A 4 13.17 -12.96 -16.38
CA VAL A 4 12.55 -13.28 -15.09
C VAL A 4 11.06 -12.98 -15.09
N ILE A 5 10.61 -11.97 -15.83
CA ILE A 5 9.19 -11.63 -15.90
C ILE A 5 8.34 -12.68 -16.65
N ASP A 6 8.98 -13.52 -17.48
CA ASP A 6 8.29 -14.61 -18.19
C ASP A 6 8.24 -15.93 -17.39
N ILE A 7 8.85 -15.95 -16.19
CA ILE A 7 8.84 -17.10 -15.29
C ILE A 7 7.53 -17.13 -14.50
N ALA A 8 7.04 -18.34 -14.19
CA ALA A 8 5.86 -18.54 -13.36
C ALA A 8 6.04 -17.87 -11.97
N LEU A 9 4.95 -17.34 -11.40
CA LEU A 9 4.99 -16.65 -10.11
C LEU A 9 5.66 -17.47 -9.02
N ARG A 10 5.33 -18.78 -8.95
CA ARG A 10 5.91 -19.69 -7.95
C ARG A 10 7.44 -19.78 -8.00
N ASP A 11 8.03 -19.56 -9.17
CA ASP A 11 9.48 -19.64 -9.39
C ASP A 11 10.14 -18.26 -9.36
N ALA A 12 9.44 -17.21 -9.79
CA ALA A 12 9.93 -15.84 -9.82
C ALA A 12 9.93 -15.19 -8.41
N VAL A 13 8.91 -15.48 -7.59
CA VAL A 13 8.70 -14.90 -6.26
C VAL A 13 8.32 -15.97 -5.23
N PRO A 14 9.14 -17.02 -5.02
CA PRO A 14 8.79 -18.17 -4.18
C PRO A 14 8.51 -17.79 -2.71
N GLN A 15 9.09 -16.69 -2.22
CA GLN A 15 8.87 -16.20 -0.86
C GLN A 15 7.40 -15.85 -0.57
N VAL A 16 6.62 -15.50 -1.61
CA VAL A 16 5.20 -15.17 -1.49
C VAL A 16 4.38 -16.37 -1.01
N PHE A 17 4.77 -17.57 -1.39
CA PHE A 17 4.09 -18.83 -1.04
C PHE A 17 4.50 -19.39 0.32
N ASN A 18 5.54 -18.82 0.93
CA ASN A 18 6.07 -19.25 2.24
C ASN A 18 5.57 -18.36 3.39
N ARG A 19 4.71 -17.40 3.13
CA ARG A 19 4.11 -16.52 4.13
C ARG A 19 2.59 -16.67 4.16
N PRO A 20 1.93 -16.42 5.30
CA PRO A 20 0.49 -16.38 5.35
C PRO A 20 -0.06 -15.22 4.53
N TYR A 21 -1.19 -15.43 3.88
CA TYR A 21 -2.03 -14.35 3.35
C TYR A 21 -3.20 -14.11 4.31
N LEU A 22 -3.76 -12.90 4.29
CA LEU A 22 -4.92 -12.58 5.11
C LEU A 22 -6.18 -12.63 4.26
N SER A 23 -7.13 -13.43 4.71
CA SER A 23 -8.48 -13.50 4.13
C SER A 23 -9.53 -13.15 5.16
N VAL A 24 -10.64 -12.62 4.67
CA VAL A 24 -11.81 -12.25 5.47
C VAL A 24 -13.08 -12.73 4.77
N LEU A 25 -14.15 -12.91 5.55
CA LEU A 25 -15.45 -13.29 5.02
C LEU A 25 -16.21 -12.05 4.50
N PRO A 26 -17.15 -12.22 3.58
CA PRO A 26 -17.94 -11.11 3.03
C PRO A 26 -18.72 -10.29 4.05
N ASP A 27 -19.15 -10.95 5.14
CA ASP A 27 -19.91 -10.35 6.25
C ASP A 27 -19.03 -9.79 7.37
N SER A 28 -17.69 -9.97 7.30
CA SER A 28 -16.77 -9.38 8.26
C SER A 28 -16.87 -7.86 8.25
N THR A 29 -17.05 -7.25 9.42
CA THR A 29 -17.23 -5.79 9.56
C THR A 29 -15.89 -5.04 9.55
N LEU A 30 -15.92 -3.74 9.25
CA LEU A 30 -14.72 -2.88 9.31
C LEU A 30 -14.06 -2.91 10.70
N MET A 31 -14.86 -3.02 11.76
CA MET A 31 -14.33 -3.18 13.11
C MET A 31 -13.45 -4.43 13.26
N GLN A 32 -13.78 -5.50 12.55
CA GLN A 32 -13.03 -6.75 12.58
C GLN A 32 -11.83 -6.73 11.65
N ILE A 33 -11.94 -6.12 10.47
CA ILE A 33 -10.93 -6.24 9.42
C ILE A 33 -9.87 -5.12 9.41
N ALA A 34 -10.25 -3.90 9.77
CA ALA A 34 -9.33 -2.77 9.71
C ALA A 34 -8.12 -2.88 10.66
N PRO A 35 -8.23 -3.50 11.85
CA PRO A 35 -7.06 -3.76 12.70
C PRO A 35 -5.97 -4.60 12.03
N PHE A 36 -6.32 -5.53 11.13
CA PHE A 36 -5.31 -6.29 10.38
C PHE A 36 -4.48 -5.41 9.46
N MET A 37 -5.07 -4.34 8.92
CA MET A 37 -4.36 -3.36 8.08
C MET A 37 -3.57 -2.35 8.92
N ALA A 38 -4.05 -2.05 10.14
CA ALA A 38 -3.48 -1.02 11.01
C ALA A 38 -2.35 -1.56 11.90
N ILE A 39 -2.56 -2.72 12.54
CA ILE A 39 -1.77 -3.19 13.68
C ILE A 39 -0.83 -4.35 13.31
N GLY A 40 -0.81 -4.81 12.08
CA GLY A 40 0.06 -5.89 11.64
C GLY A 40 1.55 -5.48 11.55
N PRO A 41 2.27 -5.22 12.67
CA PRO A 41 3.60 -4.60 12.61
C PRO A 41 4.68 -5.56 12.09
N GLN A 42 4.38 -6.84 12.01
CA GLN A 42 5.35 -7.86 11.64
C GLN A 42 5.01 -8.59 10.33
N ILE A 43 3.80 -8.40 9.82
CA ILE A 43 3.37 -9.00 8.55
C ILE A 43 2.98 -7.85 7.62
N TYR A 44 3.72 -7.72 6.52
CA TYR A 44 3.38 -6.74 5.52
C TYR A 44 2.06 -7.14 4.83
N VAL A 45 1.05 -6.31 4.98
CA VAL A 45 -0.27 -6.52 4.41
C VAL A 45 -0.63 -5.34 3.52
N ASP A 46 -0.57 -5.49 2.21
CA ASP A 46 -1.03 -4.49 1.26
C ASP A 46 -2.54 -4.51 1.04
N GLY A 47 -3.17 -5.63 1.36
CA GLY A 47 -4.60 -5.82 1.23
C GLY A 47 -5.06 -7.13 1.86
N LEU A 48 -6.37 -7.28 1.94
CA LEU A 48 -7.08 -8.46 2.41
C LEU A 48 -7.81 -9.11 1.24
N VAL A 49 -7.81 -10.42 1.19
CA VAL A 49 -8.61 -11.18 0.21
C VAL A 49 -9.98 -11.46 0.83
N VAL A 50 -11.05 -11.07 0.16
CA VAL A 50 -12.40 -11.50 0.57
C VAL A 50 -12.68 -12.84 -0.08
N THR A 51 -13.00 -13.85 0.72
CA THR A 51 -13.19 -15.21 0.23
C THR A 51 -14.57 -15.76 0.56
N GLN A 52 -15.11 -16.56 -0.36
CA GLN A 52 -16.25 -17.41 -0.12
C GLN A 52 -15.78 -18.87 -0.16
N GLY A 53 -15.71 -19.50 1.02
CA GLY A 53 -14.86 -20.67 1.20
C GLY A 53 -13.39 -20.28 1.01
N GLU A 54 -12.70 -20.97 0.12
CA GLU A 54 -11.30 -20.67 -0.24
C GLU A 54 -11.18 -19.90 -1.58
N ARG A 55 -12.29 -19.55 -2.23
CA ARG A 55 -12.30 -18.82 -3.50
C ARG A 55 -12.27 -17.32 -3.28
N PRO A 56 -11.39 -16.57 -3.94
CA PRO A 56 -11.40 -15.11 -3.86
C PRO A 56 -12.63 -14.55 -4.57
N ILE A 57 -13.35 -13.63 -3.93
CA ILE A 57 -14.49 -12.91 -4.50
C ILE A 57 -14.28 -11.41 -4.53
N GLY A 58 -13.20 -10.92 -3.95
CA GLY A 58 -12.84 -9.52 -3.93
C GLY A 58 -11.59 -9.26 -3.10
N ILE A 59 -11.15 -8.03 -3.12
CA ILE A 59 -10.00 -7.54 -2.35
C ILE A 59 -10.36 -6.25 -1.62
N ILE A 60 -9.71 -6.02 -0.48
CA ILE A 60 -9.82 -4.77 0.29
C ILE A 60 -8.43 -4.25 0.58
N SER A 61 -8.16 -3.01 0.18
CA SER A 61 -6.98 -2.26 0.58
C SER A 61 -7.33 -1.17 1.59
N SER A 62 -6.34 -0.52 2.18
CA SER A 62 -6.53 0.65 3.03
C SER A 62 -7.36 1.74 2.35
N LYS A 63 -7.27 1.89 1.03
CA LYS A 63 -8.05 2.86 0.26
C LYS A 63 -9.56 2.64 0.40
N GLN A 64 -10.06 1.41 0.21
CA GLN A 64 -11.49 1.09 0.34
C GLN A 64 -11.99 1.37 1.76
N ILE A 65 -11.19 1.02 2.79
CA ILE A 65 -11.52 1.29 4.19
C ILE A 65 -11.61 2.81 4.43
N LEU A 66 -10.61 3.58 4.01
CA LEU A 66 -10.57 5.03 4.21
C LEU A 66 -11.68 5.75 3.46
N ILE A 67 -12.03 5.33 2.25
CA ILE A 67 -13.17 5.86 1.49
C ILE A 67 -14.48 5.63 2.27
N SER A 68 -14.66 4.45 2.85
CA SER A 68 -15.85 4.13 3.63
C SER A 68 -15.96 4.99 4.88
N ILE A 69 -14.83 5.26 5.54
CA ILE A 69 -14.78 6.16 6.72
C ILE A 69 -15.15 7.59 6.35
N ILE A 70 -14.68 8.10 5.20
CA ILE A 70 -15.00 9.47 4.75
C ILE A 70 -16.48 9.62 4.39
N ASN A 71 -17.06 8.59 3.80
CA ASN A 71 -18.43 8.61 3.30
C ASN A 71 -19.48 8.22 4.35
N SER A 72 -19.07 7.91 5.56
CA SER A 72 -19.94 7.46 6.63
C SER A 72 -19.68 8.19 7.94
N ASN A 73 -20.67 8.25 8.82
CA ASN A 73 -20.50 8.85 10.13
C ASN A 73 -19.98 7.82 11.15
N TYR A 74 -19.18 8.30 12.12
CA TYR A 74 -18.84 7.48 13.27
C TYR A 74 -20.05 7.34 14.20
N PRO A 75 -20.35 6.17 14.78
CA PRO A 75 -19.62 4.89 14.64
C PRO A 75 -20.17 3.97 13.53
N ASP A 76 -21.05 4.40 12.67
CA ASP A 76 -21.76 3.53 11.73
C ASP A 76 -20.83 2.83 10.75
N TRP A 77 -19.74 3.49 10.32
CA TRP A 77 -18.76 2.86 9.42
C TRP A 77 -18.10 1.61 10.03
N LEU A 78 -18.05 1.45 11.36
CA LEU A 78 -17.53 0.24 12.00
C LEU A 78 -18.34 -1.03 11.65
N LYS A 79 -19.62 -0.86 11.29
CA LYS A 79 -20.55 -1.95 10.96
C LYS A 79 -20.58 -2.31 9.48
N ILE A 80 -19.95 -1.51 8.62
CA ILE A 80 -19.90 -1.76 7.18
C ILE A 80 -19.19 -3.09 6.94
N SER A 81 -19.78 -3.96 6.12
CA SER A 81 -19.22 -5.28 5.82
C SER A 81 -18.15 -5.23 4.72
N ALA A 82 -17.30 -6.25 4.68
CA ALA A 82 -16.29 -6.45 3.64
C ALA A 82 -16.93 -6.45 2.24
N SER A 83 -18.05 -7.10 2.05
CA SER A 83 -18.78 -7.16 0.78
C SER A 83 -19.29 -5.81 0.27
N GLN A 84 -19.51 -4.85 1.17
CA GLN A 84 -19.96 -3.51 0.77
C GLN A 84 -18.84 -2.60 0.28
N ILE A 85 -17.59 -2.92 0.62
CA ILE A 85 -16.43 -2.06 0.29
C ILE A 85 -15.40 -2.73 -0.59
N MET A 86 -15.44 -4.06 -0.71
CA MET A 86 -14.46 -4.80 -1.52
C MET A 86 -14.51 -4.33 -2.98
N ASP A 87 -13.35 -4.34 -3.61
CA ASP A 87 -13.25 -4.35 -5.05
C ASP A 87 -13.56 -5.77 -5.51
N SER A 88 -14.71 -5.94 -6.16
CA SER A 88 -15.20 -7.23 -6.66
C SER A 88 -14.68 -7.56 -8.06
N SER A 89 -13.75 -6.77 -8.61
CA SER A 89 -13.08 -7.15 -9.84
C SER A 89 -12.44 -8.53 -9.64
N GLU A 90 -12.76 -9.49 -10.48
CA GLU A 90 -12.26 -10.88 -10.42
C GLU A 90 -10.76 -10.95 -10.77
N VAL A 91 -9.94 -10.16 -10.06
CA VAL A 91 -8.52 -10.05 -10.34
C VAL A 91 -7.78 -10.99 -9.42
N SER A 92 -7.57 -12.22 -9.89
CA SER A 92 -6.65 -13.17 -9.28
C SER A 92 -5.73 -13.76 -10.35
N LEU A 93 -4.59 -14.30 -9.92
CA LEU A 93 -3.63 -14.95 -10.80
C LEU A 93 -3.39 -16.39 -10.35
N GLU A 94 -3.39 -17.32 -11.31
CA GLU A 94 -2.89 -18.67 -11.04
C GLU A 94 -1.38 -18.62 -10.77
N MET A 95 -0.93 -19.45 -9.82
CA MET A 95 0.48 -19.51 -9.39
C MET A 95 1.44 -19.88 -10.53
N ASP A 96 0.93 -20.51 -11.57
CA ASP A 96 1.68 -20.86 -12.78
C ASP A 96 1.66 -19.76 -13.86
N SER A 97 0.95 -18.64 -13.61
CA SER A 97 0.98 -17.48 -14.51
C SER A 97 2.36 -16.83 -14.49
N PRO A 98 2.83 -16.27 -15.63
CA PRO A 98 4.08 -15.53 -15.65
C PRO A 98 3.97 -14.24 -14.81
N LEU A 99 5.09 -13.79 -14.24
CA LEU A 99 5.14 -12.54 -13.47
C LEU A 99 4.73 -11.33 -14.32
N SER A 100 5.01 -11.33 -15.63
CA SER A 100 4.57 -10.29 -16.57
C SER A 100 3.07 -10.03 -16.50
N LYS A 101 2.26 -11.08 -16.35
CA LYS A 101 0.81 -10.93 -16.23
C LYS A 101 0.41 -10.19 -14.95
N ALA A 102 1.12 -10.38 -13.84
CA ALA A 102 0.90 -9.60 -12.61
C ALA A 102 1.24 -8.11 -12.85
N ILE A 103 2.35 -7.85 -13.52
CA ILE A 103 2.80 -6.49 -13.86
C ILE A 103 1.76 -5.79 -14.74
N ASP A 104 1.23 -6.48 -15.74
CA ASP A 104 0.18 -5.94 -16.63
C ASP A 104 -1.08 -5.56 -15.83
N ILE A 105 -1.51 -6.44 -14.92
CA ILE A 105 -2.67 -6.17 -14.07
C ILE A 105 -2.40 -4.97 -13.16
N PHE A 106 -1.25 -4.90 -12.50
CA PHE A 106 -0.87 -3.74 -11.69
C PHE A 106 -0.93 -2.44 -12.50
N ASN A 107 -0.37 -2.43 -13.70
CA ASN A 107 -0.39 -1.26 -14.59
C ASN A 107 -1.80 -0.85 -15.02
N GLN A 108 -2.66 -1.79 -15.35
CA GLN A 108 -4.01 -1.53 -15.82
C GLN A 108 -4.95 -1.07 -14.71
N THR A 109 -4.81 -1.66 -13.52
CA THR A 109 -5.75 -1.46 -12.41
C THR A 109 -5.27 -0.45 -11.36
N TYR A 110 -3.96 -0.16 -11.33
CA TYR A 110 -3.31 0.59 -10.25
C TYR A 110 -3.53 -0.04 -8.86
N ILE A 111 -3.85 -1.31 -8.81
CA ILE A 111 -3.94 -2.11 -7.59
C ILE A 111 -2.55 -2.69 -7.33
N ALA A 112 -2.01 -2.47 -6.12
CA ALA A 112 -0.65 -2.94 -5.77
C ALA A 112 -0.63 -4.33 -5.11
N PHE A 113 -1.74 -5.06 -5.16
CA PHE A 113 -1.95 -6.30 -4.43
C PHE A 113 -2.90 -7.22 -5.21
N LEU A 114 -2.57 -8.51 -5.32
CA LEU A 114 -3.36 -9.51 -6.03
C LEU A 114 -3.43 -10.82 -5.24
N PRO A 115 -4.60 -11.47 -5.16
CA PRO A 115 -4.69 -12.87 -4.74
C PRO A 115 -3.99 -13.77 -5.77
N VAL A 116 -3.26 -14.77 -5.28
CA VAL A 116 -2.69 -15.83 -6.10
C VAL A 116 -3.44 -17.11 -5.80
N THR A 117 -3.86 -17.81 -6.86
CA THR A 117 -4.69 -19.01 -6.76
C THR A 117 -3.96 -20.24 -7.31
N ARG A 118 -4.42 -21.39 -6.84
CA ARG A 118 -4.14 -22.69 -7.42
C ARG A 118 -5.47 -23.41 -7.62
N PHE A 119 -5.82 -23.69 -8.86
CA PHE A 119 -7.13 -24.25 -9.23
C PHE A 119 -8.31 -23.41 -8.73
N GLY A 120 -8.14 -22.07 -8.75
CA GLY A 120 -9.15 -21.11 -8.32
C GLY A 120 -9.28 -20.96 -6.79
N LEU A 121 -8.43 -21.62 -5.98
CA LEU A 121 -8.39 -21.47 -4.53
C LEU A 121 -7.20 -20.60 -4.13
N VAL A 122 -7.39 -19.69 -3.19
CA VAL A 122 -6.31 -18.77 -2.74
C VAL A 122 -5.21 -19.55 -2.03
N VAL A 123 -3.98 -19.38 -2.50
CA VAL A 123 -2.79 -20.00 -1.90
C VAL A 123 -1.77 -18.98 -1.41
N ALA A 124 -1.85 -17.75 -1.92
CA ALA A 124 -0.94 -16.67 -1.55
C ALA A 124 -1.53 -15.29 -1.91
N SER A 125 -0.80 -14.24 -1.58
CA SER A 125 -1.04 -12.89 -2.07
C SER A 125 0.26 -12.26 -2.54
N LEU A 126 0.22 -11.61 -3.69
CA LEU A 126 1.34 -10.93 -4.32
C LEU A 126 1.17 -9.42 -4.21
N SER A 127 2.20 -8.71 -3.79
CA SER A 127 2.26 -7.26 -3.83
C SER A 127 3.38 -6.76 -4.74
N VAL A 128 3.29 -5.50 -5.16
CA VAL A 128 4.36 -4.85 -5.93
C VAL A 128 5.70 -4.89 -5.17
N ARG A 129 5.67 -4.81 -3.83
CA ARG A 129 6.87 -4.87 -2.99
C ARG A 129 7.59 -6.22 -3.09
N ASP A 130 6.88 -7.31 -3.35
CA ASP A 130 7.47 -8.64 -3.50
C ASP A 130 8.40 -8.78 -4.72
N ILE A 131 8.31 -7.84 -5.65
CA ILE A 131 9.14 -7.79 -6.87
C ILE A 131 10.45 -7.01 -6.63
N LEU A 132 10.56 -6.23 -5.54
CA LEU A 132 11.76 -5.46 -5.22
C LEU A 132 13.05 -6.30 -5.20
N PRO A 133 13.09 -7.52 -4.64
CA PRO A 133 14.29 -8.36 -4.70
C PRO A 133 14.78 -8.66 -6.12
N ILE A 134 13.85 -8.82 -7.05
CA ILE A 134 14.18 -9.04 -8.48
C ILE A 134 14.85 -7.79 -9.05
N ILE A 135 14.34 -6.61 -8.73
CA ILE A 135 14.94 -5.35 -9.19
C ILE A 135 16.30 -5.15 -8.56
N ALA A 136 16.45 -5.39 -7.25
CA ALA A 136 17.71 -5.24 -6.52
C ALA A 136 18.86 -6.09 -7.11
N THR A 137 18.52 -7.29 -7.61
CA THR A 137 19.49 -8.23 -8.19
C THR A 137 19.61 -8.17 -9.71
N SER A 138 18.83 -7.32 -10.38
CA SER A 138 18.72 -7.28 -11.84
C SER A 138 19.96 -6.74 -12.56
N GLY A 139 20.88 -6.08 -11.85
CA GLY A 139 22.04 -5.38 -12.43
C GLY A 139 21.65 -4.19 -13.32
N LYS A 140 20.39 -3.74 -13.27
CA LYS A 140 19.95 -2.57 -14.02
C LYS A 140 20.39 -1.29 -13.31
N ASN A 141 20.80 -0.31 -14.09
CA ASN A 141 21.16 1.01 -13.60
C ASN A 141 20.21 2.04 -14.23
N VAL A 142 19.12 2.37 -13.51
CA VAL A 142 18.18 3.41 -13.88
C VAL A 142 18.29 4.52 -12.85
N PRO A 143 18.60 5.77 -13.25
CA PRO A 143 18.67 6.89 -12.32
C PRO A 143 17.33 7.10 -11.60
N LEU A 144 17.35 7.19 -10.27
CA LEU A 144 16.11 7.30 -9.49
C LEU A 144 15.28 8.54 -9.86
N LYS A 145 15.93 9.66 -10.20
CA LYS A 145 15.26 10.87 -10.68
C LYS A 145 14.34 10.62 -11.88
N ASP A 146 14.69 9.65 -12.71
CA ASP A 146 13.94 9.34 -13.93
C ASP A 146 12.68 8.53 -13.68
N ILE A 147 12.62 7.84 -12.54
CA ILE A 147 11.48 7.02 -12.10
C ILE A 147 10.77 7.58 -10.89
N SER A 148 11.25 8.68 -10.30
CA SER A 148 10.65 9.32 -9.14
C SER A 148 9.29 9.94 -9.43
N SER A 149 8.54 10.17 -8.38
CA SER A 149 7.23 10.83 -8.39
C SER A 149 7.30 12.15 -7.61
N SER A 150 6.42 13.10 -7.93
CA SER A 150 6.40 14.41 -7.27
C SER A 150 6.16 14.29 -5.78
N LEU A 151 6.92 15.05 -5.01
CA LEU A 151 6.74 15.20 -3.58
C LEU A 151 5.44 15.93 -3.27
N VAL A 152 4.64 15.41 -2.33
CA VAL A 152 3.44 16.07 -1.82
C VAL A 152 3.67 16.39 -0.35
N LEU A 153 3.90 17.68 -0.08
CA LEU A 153 4.05 18.23 1.27
C LEU A 153 2.73 18.79 1.77
N LEU A 154 2.36 18.45 2.99
CA LEU A 154 1.24 19.09 3.69
C LEU A 154 1.71 19.73 5.00
N PRO A 155 1.10 20.87 5.39
CA PRO A 155 1.32 21.46 6.71
C PRO A 155 0.90 20.49 7.84
N LYS A 156 1.61 20.51 8.96
CA LYS A 156 1.32 19.69 10.16
C LYS A 156 -0.13 19.79 10.63
N LYS A 157 -0.70 20.99 10.59
CA LYS A 157 -2.08 21.27 11.02
C LYS A 157 -3.15 21.02 9.97
N THR A 158 -2.81 20.29 8.91
CA THR A 158 -3.80 19.86 7.91
C THR A 158 -4.79 18.90 8.59
N ASN A 159 -6.08 19.12 8.38
CA ASN A 159 -7.06 18.16 8.88
C ASN A 159 -7.06 16.87 8.03
N LEU A 160 -7.45 15.77 8.67
CA LEU A 160 -7.38 14.45 8.07
C LEU A 160 -8.22 14.34 6.79
N LYS A 161 -9.37 15.00 6.73
CA LYS A 161 -10.20 14.97 5.51
C LYS A 161 -9.46 15.56 4.31
N VAL A 162 -8.83 16.72 4.46
CA VAL A 162 -8.03 17.34 3.40
C VAL A 162 -6.85 16.46 3.00
N ALA A 163 -6.19 15.84 3.97
CA ALA A 163 -5.10 14.91 3.72
C ALA A 163 -5.57 13.72 2.87
N LEU A 164 -6.68 13.09 3.25
CA LEU A 164 -7.25 11.96 2.52
C LEU A 164 -7.75 12.35 1.12
N ASP A 165 -8.43 13.49 0.99
CA ASP A 165 -8.86 14.02 -0.31
C ASP A 165 -7.64 14.22 -1.23
N THR A 166 -6.53 14.75 -0.69
CA THR A 166 -5.27 14.92 -1.43
C THR A 166 -4.70 13.58 -1.87
N MET A 167 -4.67 12.58 -0.96
CA MET A 167 -4.18 11.24 -1.28
C MET A 167 -4.98 10.60 -2.41
N PHE A 168 -6.31 10.71 -2.37
CA PHE A 168 -7.18 10.09 -3.39
C PHE A 168 -7.11 10.81 -4.73
N GLN A 169 -7.14 12.15 -4.74
CA GLN A 169 -7.04 12.94 -5.97
C GLN A 169 -5.70 12.73 -6.68
N LYS A 170 -4.61 12.67 -5.91
CA LYS A 170 -3.26 12.47 -6.45
C LYS A 170 -2.88 11.00 -6.62
N ARG A 171 -3.73 10.06 -6.21
CA ARG A 171 -3.46 8.60 -6.22
C ARG A 171 -2.17 8.23 -5.50
N ILE A 172 -1.92 8.85 -4.34
CA ILE A 172 -0.74 8.61 -3.51
C ILE A 172 -1.14 7.95 -2.19
N ARG A 173 -0.21 7.20 -1.59
CA ARG A 173 -0.38 6.56 -0.28
C ARG A 173 0.43 7.24 0.82
N ASN A 174 1.35 8.11 0.45
CA ASN A 174 2.28 8.76 1.38
C ASN A 174 2.15 10.28 1.29
N ILE A 175 1.99 10.91 2.44
CA ILE A 175 2.05 12.35 2.62
C ILE A 175 3.33 12.67 3.37
N ILE A 176 4.05 13.67 2.91
CA ILE A 176 5.25 14.14 3.57
C ILE A 176 4.90 15.39 4.39
N ILE A 177 5.41 15.40 5.62
CA ILE A 177 5.33 16.55 6.53
C ILE A 177 6.75 17.00 6.82
N ARG A 178 6.99 18.30 6.75
CA ARG A 178 8.24 18.92 7.17
C ARG A 178 8.05 19.57 8.54
N ASP A 179 8.94 19.28 9.46
CA ASP A 179 8.89 19.92 10.77
C ASP A 179 9.71 21.21 10.83
N ASN A 180 9.74 21.86 12.02
CA ASN A 180 10.43 23.12 12.20
C ASN A 180 11.96 23.00 12.16
N ASN A 181 12.50 21.79 12.31
CA ASN A 181 13.93 21.48 12.29
C ASN A 181 14.40 21.02 10.91
N ASP A 182 13.56 21.16 9.88
CA ASP A 182 13.80 20.65 8.52
C ASP A 182 13.86 19.12 8.42
N ASP A 183 13.37 18.41 9.44
CA ASP A 183 13.18 16.97 9.37
C ASP A 183 11.89 16.63 8.61
N TYR A 184 11.96 15.54 7.85
CA TYR A 184 10.84 15.07 7.06
C TYR A 184 10.27 13.80 7.65
N TYR A 185 8.96 13.75 7.71
CA TYR A 185 8.19 12.61 8.21
C TYR A 185 7.15 12.17 7.21
N ILE A 186 6.78 10.89 7.29
CA ILE A 186 5.80 10.28 6.41
C ILE A 186 4.58 9.90 7.24
N ILE A 187 3.40 10.28 6.77
CA ILE A 187 2.13 9.71 7.15
C ILE A 187 1.57 8.96 5.95
N ASN A 188 1.32 7.68 6.11
CA ASN A 188 0.72 6.86 5.08
C ASN A 188 -0.67 6.38 5.51
N ASP A 189 -1.38 5.76 4.56
CA ASP A 189 -2.71 5.17 4.78
C ASP A 189 -2.76 4.21 5.98
N ARG A 190 -1.69 3.47 6.25
CA ARG A 190 -1.59 2.55 7.40
C ARG A 190 -1.54 3.32 8.72
N LYS A 191 -0.71 4.38 8.83
CA LYS A 191 -0.63 5.22 10.03
C LYS A 191 -1.93 5.95 10.30
N ILE A 192 -2.65 6.33 9.25
CA ILE A 192 -4.00 6.89 9.39
C ILE A 192 -4.96 5.86 9.97
N LEU A 193 -4.99 4.63 9.45
CA LEU A 193 -5.83 3.57 10.01
C LEU A 193 -5.45 3.24 11.45
N GLU A 194 -4.16 3.10 11.76
CA GLU A 194 -3.66 2.86 13.11
C GLU A 194 -4.21 3.91 14.09
N PHE A 195 -4.15 5.19 13.72
CA PHE A 195 -4.69 6.28 14.55
C PHE A 195 -6.20 6.19 14.69
N LEU A 196 -6.95 6.02 13.59
CA LEU A 196 -8.43 5.97 13.62
C LEU A 196 -8.97 4.82 14.48
N PHE A 197 -8.25 3.68 14.52
CA PHE A 197 -8.62 2.53 15.36
C PHE A 197 -7.99 2.56 16.75
N SER A 198 -7.12 3.54 17.08
CA SER A 198 -6.60 3.76 18.41
C SER A 198 -7.67 4.30 19.37
N GLU A 199 -7.40 4.21 20.67
CA GLU A 199 -8.26 4.81 21.69
C GLU A 199 -8.39 6.33 21.51
N ASN A 200 -7.28 7.01 21.22
CA ASN A 200 -7.26 8.45 21.03
C ASN A 200 -8.08 8.88 19.81
N GLY A 201 -7.88 8.25 18.67
CA GLY A 201 -8.65 8.54 17.45
C GLY A 201 -10.14 8.35 17.66
N ARG A 202 -10.55 7.23 18.28
CA ARG A 202 -11.96 6.96 18.60
C ARG A 202 -12.54 7.97 19.58
N LYS A 203 -11.76 8.40 20.60
CA LYS A 203 -12.19 9.43 21.55
C LYS A 203 -12.46 10.75 20.85
N ILE A 204 -11.56 11.20 19.97
CA ILE A 204 -11.74 12.45 19.22
C ILE A 204 -13.00 12.37 18.33
N MET A 205 -13.16 11.28 17.60
CA MET A 205 -14.34 11.09 16.74
C MET A 205 -15.66 11.05 17.51
N ASN A 206 -15.66 10.48 18.73
CA ASN A 206 -16.84 10.46 19.59
C ASN A 206 -17.19 11.85 20.18
N THR A 207 -16.18 12.66 20.47
CA THR A 207 -16.36 13.92 21.19
C THR A 207 -16.76 15.06 20.24
N HIS A 208 -16.40 14.97 18.97
CA HIS A 208 -16.62 16.03 17.99
C HIS A 208 -17.60 15.60 16.91
N ASN A 209 -18.70 16.32 16.77
CA ASN A 209 -19.67 16.10 15.67
C ASN A 209 -19.04 16.29 14.26
N LEU A 210 -17.81 16.77 14.16
CA LEU A 210 -17.07 16.95 12.92
C LEU A 210 -16.39 15.67 12.41
N GLY A 211 -16.40 14.58 13.21
CA GLY A 211 -15.78 13.31 12.82
C GLY A 211 -14.31 13.47 12.44
N ILE A 212 -13.90 12.94 11.29
CA ILE A 212 -12.50 13.01 10.82
C ILE A 212 -12.00 14.43 10.52
N GLN A 213 -12.88 15.41 10.36
CA GLN A 213 -12.49 16.81 10.14
C GLN A 213 -11.91 17.48 11.40
N ALA A 214 -12.20 16.93 12.58
CA ALA A 214 -11.62 17.41 13.84
C ALA A 214 -10.20 16.87 14.09
N ILE A 215 -9.72 15.95 13.26
CA ILE A 215 -8.41 15.30 13.43
C ILE A 215 -7.36 16.04 12.61
N GLU A 216 -6.34 16.58 13.25
CA GLU A 216 -5.13 17.07 12.58
C GLU A 216 -4.14 15.91 12.36
N ILE A 217 -3.49 15.88 11.19
CA ILE A 217 -2.54 14.81 10.87
C ILE A 217 -1.31 14.81 11.78
N ASP A 218 -1.03 15.91 12.48
CA ASP A 218 0.06 16.01 13.45
C ASP A 218 -0.17 15.17 14.73
N LEU A 219 -1.41 14.78 15.00
CA LEU A 219 -1.76 13.90 16.12
C LEU A 219 -1.39 12.43 15.87
N MET A 220 -1.05 12.07 14.65
CA MET A 220 -0.73 10.70 14.27
C MET A 220 0.75 10.40 14.46
N ASP A 221 1.06 9.12 14.72
CA ASP A 221 2.43 8.64 14.65
C ASP A 221 2.96 8.76 13.22
N LYS A 222 4.21 9.19 13.12
CA LYS A 222 4.90 9.50 11.88
C LYS A 222 6.08 8.55 11.70
N LEU A 223 6.35 8.17 10.47
CA LEU A 223 7.56 7.46 10.11
C LEU A 223 8.65 8.47 9.74
N PRO A 224 9.91 8.29 10.17
CA PRO A 224 11.01 9.12 9.70
C PRO A 224 11.19 8.92 8.19
N ALA A 225 11.39 10.00 7.44
CA ALA A 225 11.67 9.90 6.03
C ALA A 225 13.17 9.66 5.79
N ILE A 226 13.50 8.64 5.02
CA ILE A 226 14.89 8.37 4.63
C ILE A 226 15.21 9.22 3.41
N ARG A 227 16.16 10.15 3.57
CA ARG A 227 16.71 10.94 2.46
C ARG A 227 17.87 10.21 1.82
N VAL A 228 17.86 10.16 0.51
CA VAL A 228 18.91 9.51 -0.29
C VAL A 228 19.47 10.49 -1.33
N SER A 229 20.70 10.26 -1.74
CA SER A 229 21.32 11.00 -2.84
C SER A 229 20.68 10.62 -4.18
N ASP A 230 20.60 11.56 -5.10
CA ASP A 230 20.14 11.31 -6.47
C ASP A 230 21.05 10.29 -7.21
N SER A 231 22.28 10.07 -6.69
CA SER A 231 23.25 9.12 -7.22
C SER A 231 23.19 7.72 -6.59
N ILE A 232 22.24 7.46 -5.67
CA ILE A 232 22.11 6.13 -5.09
C ILE A 232 21.76 5.10 -6.17
N GLU A 233 22.36 3.94 -6.10
CA GLU A 233 22.08 2.85 -7.04
C GLU A 233 20.65 2.32 -6.88
N LEU A 234 20.05 1.93 -7.99
CA LEU A 234 18.70 1.35 -8.03
C LEU A 234 18.58 0.12 -7.12
N SER A 235 19.60 -0.76 -7.12
CA SER A 235 19.68 -1.94 -6.26
C SER A 235 19.59 -1.56 -4.78
N LYS A 236 20.35 -0.56 -4.37
CA LYS A 236 20.36 -0.09 -2.98
C LYS A 236 19.05 0.58 -2.56
N ALA A 237 18.45 1.35 -3.47
CA ALA A 237 17.12 1.92 -3.23
C ALA A 237 16.05 0.84 -3.09
N ALA A 238 16.07 -0.19 -3.94
CA ALA A 238 15.18 -1.33 -3.85
C ALA A 238 15.34 -2.08 -2.52
N GLU A 239 16.59 -2.32 -2.07
CA GLU A 239 16.88 -2.94 -0.77
C GLU A 239 16.29 -2.13 0.41
N LEU A 240 16.49 -0.81 0.43
CA LEU A 240 15.94 0.06 1.47
C LEU A 240 14.40 0.00 1.53
N LEU A 241 13.76 -0.08 0.36
CA LEU A 241 12.31 -0.16 0.25
C LEU A 241 11.73 -1.55 0.56
N MET A 242 12.56 -2.59 0.76
CA MET A 242 12.09 -3.89 1.28
C MET A 242 11.66 -3.78 2.74
N ASP A 243 12.23 -2.86 3.51
CA ASP A 243 11.77 -2.59 4.87
C ASP A 243 10.34 -2.00 4.84
N ILE A 244 9.42 -2.64 5.56
CA ILE A 244 8.02 -2.21 5.65
C ILE A 244 7.84 -0.84 6.29
N ASN A 245 8.79 -0.41 7.14
CA ASN A 245 8.80 0.90 7.77
C ASN A 245 9.37 2.00 6.87
N THR A 246 9.84 1.62 5.68
CA THR A 246 10.33 2.53 4.65
C THR A 246 9.34 2.56 3.47
N PRO A 247 8.24 3.33 3.55
CA PRO A 247 7.22 3.34 2.51
C PRO A 247 7.66 4.08 1.26
N CYS A 248 8.60 5.02 1.38
CA CYS A 248 9.24 5.72 0.27
C CYS A 248 10.60 6.28 0.68
N LEU A 249 11.42 6.60 -0.31
CA LEU A 249 12.68 7.33 -0.16
C LEU A 249 12.49 8.76 -0.64
N LEU A 250 13.07 9.73 0.07
CA LEU A 250 13.12 11.13 -0.35
C LEU A 250 14.37 11.39 -1.17
N LEU A 251 14.18 11.93 -2.36
CA LEU A 251 15.18 12.66 -3.14
C LEU A 251 15.06 14.16 -2.81
N ASN A 252 15.75 15.02 -3.53
CA ASN A 252 15.72 16.47 -3.24
C ASN A 252 14.30 17.06 -3.30
N GLU A 253 13.58 16.87 -4.41
CA GLU A 253 12.23 17.43 -4.64
C GLU A 253 11.21 16.36 -5.08
N SER A 254 11.54 15.09 -4.92
CA SER A 254 10.73 13.96 -5.35
C SER A 254 10.81 12.80 -4.38
N ILE A 255 9.96 11.82 -4.57
CA ILE A 255 9.95 10.57 -3.82
C ILE A 255 10.07 9.38 -4.75
N VAL A 256 10.58 8.28 -4.21
CA VAL A 256 10.58 6.97 -4.88
C VAL A 256 9.90 5.96 -3.95
N THR A 257 8.93 5.28 -4.48
CA THR A 257 8.14 4.25 -3.79
C THR A 257 8.44 2.86 -4.35
N PRO A 258 8.03 1.77 -3.70
CA PRO A 258 8.09 0.42 -4.29
C PRO A 258 7.44 0.35 -5.67
N TRP A 259 6.33 1.05 -5.88
CA TRP A 259 5.67 1.14 -7.18
C TRP A 259 6.58 1.76 -8.24
N ASP A 260 7.21 2.89 -7.94
CA ASP A 260 8.09 3.58 -8.88
C ASP A 260 9.29 2.69 -9.27
N ILE A 261 9.93 2.05 -8.26
CA ILE A 261 11.06 1.15 -8.48
C ILE A 261 10.65 -0.02 -9.40
N VAL A 262 9.55 -0.68 -9.12
CA VAL A 262 9.16 -1.88 -9.86
C VAL A 262 8.60 -1.51 -11.23
N MET A 263 7.51 -0.72 -11.25
CA MET A 263 6.74 -0.53 -12.47
C MET A 263 7.48 0.30 -13.51
N LYS A 264 8.06 1.44 -13.11
CA LYS A 264 8.77 2.32 -14.05
C LYS A 264 10.12 1.75 -14.50
N THR A 265 10.78 0.91 -13.66
CA THR A 265 12.02 0.23 -14.10
C THR A 265 11.71 -0.85 -15.14
N ILE A 266 10.64 -1.62 -14.92
CA ILE A 266 10.24 -2.66 -15.89
C ILE A 266 9.81 -2.02 -17.20
N GLU A 267 8.97 -0.99 -17.16
CA GLU A 267 8.54 -0.24 -18.34
C GLU A 267 9.73 0.24 -19.19
N ARG A 268 10.73 0.88 -18.55
CA ARG A 268 11.94 1.37 -19.25
C ARG A 268 12.87 0.26 -19.74
N THR A 269 12.71 -0.96 -19.27
CA THR A 269 13.56 -2.08 -19.66
C THR A 269 12.99 -2.88 -20.81
N LEU A 270 11.66 -2.82 -20.99
CA LEU A 270 10.94 -3.52 -22.06
C LEU A 270 10.80 -2.67 -23.32
N VAL A 271 11.05 -1.38 -23.25
CA VAL A 271 11.17 -0.46 -24.38
C VAL A 271 12.62 -0.44 -24.89
#